data_56c9bf67fc32e708e202f5700b9f3f6a
#
_entry.id   56c9bf67fc32e708e202f5700b9f3f6a
#
_cell.length_a   1.000
_cell.length_b   1.000
_cell.length_c   1.000
_cell.angle_alpha   90.00
_cell.angle_beta   90.00
_cell.angle_gamma   90.00
#
_symmetry.space_group_name_H-M   'P 1'
#
loop_
_entity.id
_entity.type
_entity.pdbx_description
1 polymer ?
#
loop_
_entity_poly.entity_id
_entity_poly.type
_entity_poly.pdbx_seq_one_letter_code
_entity_poly.pdbx_strand_id
1 'polypeptide(L)'
;MSKAEDDLEFQLKALKIGYEREFRFHPVRRWRFDFVITGTKIAVEVEGITQYGRNKNGSMRLGRHQTAKGMAGDMEKYDEAMRLGWNIYRCSQEMVRSGRAIQTIELLMGLNNEQE
;
A
#
# COMPACT_ATOMS: atom_id res chain seq x y z
N MET A 1 5.78 11.99 -3.68
CA MET A 1 4.48 11.44 -3.27
C MET A 1 3.52 11.49 -4.43
N SER A 2 2.66 10.52 -4.55
CA SER A 2 1.71 10.50 -5.65
C SER A 2 0.42 11.20 -5.25
N LYS A 3 -0.32 11.64 -6.28
CA LYS A 3 -1.63 12.23 -6.06
C LYS A 3 -2.58 11.23 -5.38
N ALA A 4 -2.49 9.96 -5.74
CA ALA A 4 -3.35 8.93 -5.14
C ALA A 4 -3.07 8.76 -3.65
N GLU A 5 -1.80 8.82 -3.24
CA GLU A 5 -1.47 8.77 -1.81
C GLU A 5 -2.03 9.99 -1.09
N ASP A 6 -1.93 11.17 -1.70
CA ASP A 6 -2.49 12.37 -1.10
C ASP A 6 -4.01 12.29 -1.00
N ASP A 7 -4.66 11.74 -2.02
CA ASP A 7 -6.11 11.54 -2.01
C ASP A 7 -6.52 10.57 -0.89
N LEU A 8 -5.78 9.49 -0.71
CA LEU A 8 -6.07 8.54 0.36
C LEU A 8 -5.87 9.19 1.73
N GLU A 9 -4.81 9.98 1.88
CA GLU A 9 -4.59 10.71 3.11
C GLU A 9 -5.77 11.64 3.44
N PHE A 10 -6.27 12.35 2.44
CA PHE A 10 -7.43 13.22 2.61
C PHE A 10 -8.65 12.40 3.09
N GLN A 11 -8.88 11.24 2.49
CA GLN A 11 -10.01 10.39 2.86
C GLN A 11 -9.87 9.86 4.29
N LEU A 12 -8.67 9.46 4.68
CA LEU A 12 -8.42 8.99 6.04
C LEU A 12 -8.67 10.09 7.06
N LYS A 13 -8.20 11.30 6.78
CA LYS A 13 -8.45 12.45 7.66
C LYS A 13 -9.93 12.78 7.77
N ALA A 14 -10.65 12.72 6.63
CA ALA A 14 -12.08 13.03 6.62
C ALA A 14 -12.87 12.07 7.50
N LEU A 15 -12.47 10.81 7.57
CA LEU A 15 -13.12 9.80 8.39
C LEU A 15 -12.51 9.71 9.80
N LYS A 16 -11.54 10.56 10.11
CA LYS A 16 -10.87 10.60 11.41
C LYS A 16 -10.17 9.28 11.75
N ILE A 17 -9.62 8.63 10.73
CA ILE A 17 -8.85 7.41 10.89
C ILE A 17 -7.39 7.79 11.10
N GLY A 18 -6.80 7.38 12.23
CA GLY A 18 -5.39 7.65 12.51
C GLY A 18 -4.49 6.81 11.61
N TYR A 19 -3.42 7.42 11.15
CA TYR A 19 -2.48 6.75 10.26
C TYR A 19 -1.09 7.35 10.40
N GLU A 20 -0.09 6.60 9.91
CA GLU A 20 1.28 7.10 9.77
C GLU A 20 1.72 6.83 8.34
N ARG A 21 2.39 7.79 7.72
CA ARG A 21 2.90 7.66 6.36
C ARG A 21 4.36 7.25 6.38
N GLU A 22 4.79 6.55 5.32
CA GLU A 22 6.19 6.15 5.13
C GLU A 22 6.73 5.42 6.37
N PHE A 23 5.96 4.44 6.85
CA PHE A 23 6.24 3.75 8.09
C PHE A 23 7.32 2.69 7.91
N ARG A 24 8.41 2.80 8.64
CA ARG A 24 9.46 1.79 8.65
C ARG A 24 9.08 0.68 9.61
N PHE A 25 8.92 -0.52 9.08
CA PHE A 25 8.43 -1.63 9.89
C PHE A 25 9.50 -2.66 10.27
N HIS A 26 10.65 -2.62 9.60
CA HIS A 26 11.69 -3.63 9.81
C HIS A 26 12.79 -3.08 10.71
N PRO A 27 13.32 -3.89 11.64
CA PRO A 27 14.34 -3.40 12.57
C PRO A 27 15.70 -3.11 11.93
N VAL A 28 15.99 -3.73 10.78
CA VAL A 28 17.29 -3.59 10.09
C VAL A 28 17.15 -2.97 8.70
N ARG A 29 16.23 -3.50 7.89
CA ARG A 29 16.04 -3.03 6.52
C ARG A 29 15.28 -1.70 6.53
N ARG A 30 15.50 -0.89 5.48
CA ARG A 30 14.87 0.43 5.37
C ARG A 30 13.52 0.41 4.68
N TRP A 31 12.91 -0.74 4.54
CA TRP A 31 11.60 -0.88 3.92
C TRP A 31 10.55 -0.07 4.67
N ARG A 32 9.62 0.51 3.90
CA ARG A 32 8.51 1.31 4.43
C ARG A 32 7.21 0.87 3.81
N PHE A 33 6.14 1.05 4.55
CA PHE A 33 4.78 0.99 4.00
C PHE A 33 4.33 2.42 3.71
N ASP A 34 3.53 2.60 2.65
CA ASP A 34 3.00 3.93 2.33
C ASP A 34 2.17 4.47 3.48
N PHE A 35 1.33 3.64 4.08
CA PHE A 35 0.53 3.98 5.25
C PHE A 35 0.46 2.81 6.21
N VAL A 36 0.33 3.13 7.50
CA VAL A 36 -0.04 2.16 8.54
C VAL A 36 -1.18 2.78 9.32
N ILE A 37 -2.23 2.00 9.56
CA ILE A 37 -3.37 2.48 10.36
C ILE A 37 -2.96 2.39 11.83
N THR A 38 -3.03 3.54 12.51
CA THR A 38 -2.55 3.68 13.87
C THR A 38 -3.21 2.68 14.82
N GLY A 39 -2.40 2.03 15.64
CA GLY A 39 -2.91 1.07 16.62
C GLY A 39 -3.24 -0.30 16.04
N THR A 40 -2.90 -0.54 14.79
CA THR A 40 -3.16 -1.83 14.13
C THR A 40 -1.91 -2.35 13.43
N LYS A 41 -2.01 -3.57 12.92
CA LYS A 41 -1.02 -4.15 12.03
C LYS A 41 -1.51 -4.10 10.57
N ILE A 42 -2.33 -3.12 10.23
CA ILE A 42 -2.82 -2.94 8.87
C ILE A 42 -1.92 -1.95 8.15
N ALA A 43 -1.27 -2.42 7.10
CA ALA A 43 -0.43 -1.60 6.24
C ALA A 43 -1.12 -1.42 4.90
N VAL A 44 -0.94 -0.26 4.27
CA VAL A 44 -1.53 0.04 2.97
C VAL A 44 -0.44 0.47 2.01
N GLU A 45 -0.45 -0.16 0.83
CA GLU A 45 0.46 0.18 -0.26
C GLU A 45 -0.36 0.62 -1.47
N VAL A 46 -0.09 1.81 -1.98
CA VAL A 46 -0.75 2.33 -3.17
C VAL A 46 0.15 2.09 -4.37
N GLU A 47 -0.32 1.23 -5.29
CA GLU A 47 0.47 0.81 -6.45
C GLU A 47 0.21 1.72 -7.65
N GLY A 48 1.29 2.16 -8.30
CA GLY A 48 1.21 3.05 -9.43
C GLY A 48 1.28 2.36 -10.79
N ILE A 49 0.76 1.15 -10.88
CA ILE A 49 0.89 0.30 -12.08
C ILE A 49 0.31 0.99 -13.32
N THR A 50 -0.80 1.70 -13.17
CA THR A 50 -1.50 2.32 -14.30
C THR A 50 -0.73 3.47 -14.93
N GLN A 51 0.35 3.93 -14.33
CA GLN A 51 1.14 5.04 -14.84
C GLN A 51 2.19 4.62 -15.86
N TYR A 52 2.40 3.33 -16.04
CA TYR A 52 3.42 2.84 -16.99
C TYR A 52 2.82 2.76 -18.37
N GLY A 53 3.33 3.61 -19.28
CA GLY A 53 2.87 3.64 -20.64
C GLY A 53 3.44 2.50 -21.48
N ARG A 54 3.25 2.60 -22.79
CA ARG A 54 3.80 1.64 -23.74
C ARG A 54 5.12 2.15 -24.31
N ASN A 55 6.00 1.23 -24.67
CA ASN A 55 7.21 1.55 -25.40
C ASN A 55 6.85 1.91 -26.86
N LYS A 56 7.83 2.45 -27.58
CA LYS A 56 7.62 2.86 -28.98
C LYS A 56 7.22 1.70 -29.87
N ASN A 57 7.63 0.48 -29.53
CA ASN A 57 7.30 -0.71 -30.31
C ASN A 57 5.92 -1.31 -29.95
N GLY A 58 5.15 -0.63 -29.12
CA GLY A 58 3.84 -1.09 -28.72
C GLY A 58 3.79 -2.00 -27.50
N SER A 59 4.93 -2.48 -27.03
CA SER A 59 4.95 -3.30 -25.83
C SER A 59 4.76 -2.45 -24.58
N MET A 60 4.20 -3.06 -23.53
CA MET A 60 3.99 -2.33 -22.29
C MET A 60 5.32 -2.09 -21.58
N ARG A 61 5.52 -0.85 -21.16
CA ARG A 61 6.71 -0.48 -20.40
C ARG A 61 6.57 -0.99 -18.96
N LEU A 62 7.57 -1.72 -18.51
CA LEU A 62 7.54 -2.27 -17.16
C LEU A 62 7.97 -1.24 -16.14
N GLY A 63 7.24 -1.16 -15.05
CA GLY A 63 7.64 -0.35 -13.93
C GLY A 63 8.65 -1.08 -13.06
N ARG A 64 9.11 -0.39 -12.02
CA ARG A 64 10.15 -0.92 -11.13
C ARG A 64 9.77 -2.27 -10.53
N HIS A 65 8.52 -2.40 -10.06
CA HIS A 65 8.06 -3.63 -9.39
C HIS A 65 7.83 -4.79 -10.35
N GLN A 66 7.85 -4.51 -11.65
CA GLN A 66 7.61 -5.53 -12.67
C GLN A 66 8.89 -6.05 -13.30
N THR A 67 10.05 -5.54 -12.90
CA THR A 67 11.34 -6.09 -13.31
C THR A 67 11.69 -7.28 -12.40
N ALA A 68 12.52 -8.20 -12.90
CA ALA A 68 12.92 -9.37 -12.11
C ALA A 68 13.54 -8.97 -10.78
N LYS A 69 14.45 -7.99 -10.80
CA LYS A 69 15.14 -7.53 -9.60
C LYS A 69 14.16 -6.84 -8.62
N GLY A 70 13.27 -6.00 -9.14
CA GLY A 70 12.29 -5.30 -8.33
C GLY A 70 11.30 -6.26 -7.70
N MET A 71 10.86 -7.28 -8.46
CA MET A 71 9.95 -8.29 -7.94
C MET A 71 10.58 -9.11 -6.83
N ALA A 72 11.84 -9.49 -6.97
CA ALA A 72 12.55 -10.25 -5.93
C ALA A 72 12.66 -9.44 -4.64
N GLY A 73 12.96 -8.15 -4.76
CA GLY A 73 13.04 -7.27 -3.59
C GLY A 73 11.69 -7.10 -2.90
N ASP A 74 10.62 -7.00 -3.70
CA ASP A 74 9.27 -6.89 -3.15
C ASP A 74 8.85 -8.17 -2.45
N MET A 75 9.16 -9.33 -3.02
CA MET A 75 8.84 -10.60 -2.37
C MET A 75 9.50 -10.73 -1.02
N GLU A 76 10.78 -10.33 -0.93
CA GLU A 76 11.52 -10.37 0.32
C GLU A 76 10.89 -9.42 1.37
N LYS A 77 10.54 -8.21 0.94
CA LYS A 77 9.90 -7.22 1.82
C LYS A 77 8.60 -7.76 2.41
N TYR A 78 7.75 -8.32 1.55
CA TYR A 78 6.45 -8.81 1.99
C TYR A 78 6.55 -10.11 2.79
N ASP A 79 7.51 -10.97 2.47
CA ASP A 79 7.78 -12.15 3.28
C ASP A 79 8.14 -11.75 4.72
N GLU A 80 9.07 -10.80 4.87
CA GLU A 80 9.48 -10.32 6.18
C GLU A 80 8.32 -9.64 6.91
N ALA A 81 7.51 -8.87 6.19
CA ALA A 81 6.35 -8.21 6.78
C ALA A 81 5.34 -9.22 7.31
N MET A 82 5.07 -10.29 6.53
CA MET A 82 4.16 -11.34 6.97
C MET A 82 4.66 -12.04 8.21
N ARG A 83 5.96 -12.30 8.29
CA ARG A 83 6.57 -12.91 9.48
C ARG A 83 6.39 -12.04 10.71
N LEU A 84 6.35 -10.71 10.53
CA LEU A 84 6.17 -9.76 11.62
C LEU A 84 4.69 -9.51 11.95
N GLY A 85 3.79 -10.20 11.27
CA GLY A 85 2.36 -10.13 11.56
C GLY A 85 1.60 -9.03 10.86
N TRP A 86 2.18 -8.41 9.83
CA TRP A 86 1.50 -7.35 9.10
C TRP A 86 0.44 -7.88 8.15
N ASN A 87 -0.70 -7.21 8.13
CA ASN A 87 -1.76 -7.43 7.16
C ASN A 87 -1.64 -6.33 6.11
N ILE A 88 -1.19 -6.68 4.91
CA ILE A 88 -0.86 -5.71 3.89
C ILE A 88 -1.99 -5.63 2.85
N TYR A 89 -2.59 -4.44 2.76
CA TYR A 89 -3.58 -4.15 1.74
C TYR A 89 -2.93 -3.37 0.61
N ARG A 90 -2.95 -3.94 -0.59
CA ARG A 90 -2.38 -3.30 -1.79
C ARG A 90 -3.53 -2.84 -2.66
N CYS A 91 -3.52 -1.58 -3.05
CA CYS A 91 -4.59 -1.01 -3.86
C CYS A 91 -4.01 -0.18 -5.00
N SER A 92 -4.80 -0.05 -6.06
CA SER A 92 -4.42 0.77 -7.20
C SER A 92 -4.86 2.20 -6.99
N GLN A 93 -4.34 3.11 -7.82
CA GLN A 93 -4.77 4.50 -7.82
C GLN A 93 -6.27 4.61 -8.11
N GLU A 94 -6.78 3.77 -9.01
CA GLU A 94 -8.19 3.75 -9.35
C GLU A 94 -9.05 3.38 -8.15
N MET A 95 -8.60 2.41 -7.36
CA MET A 95 -9.33 2.00 -6.16
C MET A 95 -9.36 3.11 -5.12
N VAL A 96 -8.33 3.93 -5.04
CA VAL A 96 -8.35 5.09 -4.15
C VAL A 96 -9.38 6.11 -4.67
N ARG A 97 -9.33 6.44 -5.96
CA ARG A 97 -10.23 7.46 -6.52
C ARG A 97 -11.69 7.07 -6.45
N SER A 98 -11.99 5.79 -6.65
CA SER A 98 -13.38 5.32 -6.65
C SER A 98 -13.97 5.20 -5.23
N GLY A 99 -13.14 5.31 -4.21
CA GLY A 99 -13.58 5.12 -2.83
C GLY A 99 -13.54 3.67 -2.37
N ARG A 100 -13.15 2.74 -3.25
CA ARG A 100 -13.09 1.33 -2.89
C ARG A 100 -12.02 1.05 -1.84
N ALA A 101 -10.87 1.73 -1.97
CA ALA A 101 -9.76 1.49 -1.04
C ALA A 101 -10.12 1.88 0.38
N ILE A 102 -10.72 3.06 0.57
CA ILE A 102 -11.09 3.51 1.92
C ILE A 102 -12.17 2.61 2.53
N GLN A 103 -13.10 2.12 1.71
CA GLN A 103 -14.12 1.18 2.18
C GLN A 103 -13.48 -0.12 2.64
N THR A 104 -12.49 -0.62 1.91
CA THR A 104 -11.79 -1.85 2.29
C THR A 104 -11.01 -1.64 3.60
N ILE A 105 -10.36 -0.49 3.75
CA ILE A 105 -9.64 -0.18 4.99
C ILE A 105 -10.60 -0.18 6.18
N GLU A 106 -11.76 0.43 6.04
CA GLU A 106 -12.76 0.43 7.10
C GLU A 106 -13.22 -0.98 7.44
N LEU A 107 -13.42 -1.81 6.43
CA LEU A 107 -13.80 -3.20 6.62
C LEU A 107 -12.71 -3.97 7.39
N LEU A 108 -11.45 -3.79 7.00
CA LEU A 108 -10.34 -4.44 7.68
C LEU A 108 -10.21 -4.00 9.14
N MET A 109 -10.47 -2.73 9.41
CA MET A 109 -10.47 -2.22 10.78
C MET A 109 -11.58 -2.86 11.62
N GLY A 110 -12.75 -3.05 11.04
CA GLY A 110 -13.85 -3.73 11.70
C GLY A 110 -13.54 -5.17 12.04
N LEU A 111 -12.95 -5.90 11.08
CA LEU A 111 -12.53 -7.28 11.30
C LEU A 111 -11.45 -7.37 12.38
N ASN A 112 -10.51 -6.43 12.38
CA ASN A 112 -9.45 -6.38 13.36
C ASN A 112 -10.02 -6.17 14.78
N ASN A 113 -11.01 -5.29 14.90
CA ASN A 113 -11.66 -5.02 16.19
C ASN A 113 -12.47 -6.22 16.67
N GLU A 114 -13.11 -6.94 15.78
CA GLU A 114 -13.92 -8.12 16.14
C GLU A 114 -13.09 -9.26 16.70
N GLN A 115 -11.80 -9.28 16.40
CA GLN A 115 -10.90 -10.33 16.88
C GLN A 115 -10.38 -10.06 18.30
N GLU A 116 -10.64 -8.90 18.82
CA GLU A 116 -10.26 -8.55 20.18
C GLU A 116 -11.33 -9.03 21.16
#